data_8df9ee42d84e78462ddc3ecffd2e97d4
#
_entry.id   8df9ee42d84e78462ddc3ecffd2e97d4
#
_cell.length_a   1.000
_cell.length_b   1.000
_cell.length_c   1.000
_cell.angle_alpha   90.00
_cell.angle_beta   90.00
_cell.angle_gamma   90.00
#
_symmetry.space_group_name_H-M   'P 1'
#
loop_
_entity.id
_entity.type
_entity.pdbx_description
1 polymer ?
#
loop_
_entity_poly.entity_id
_entity_poly.type
_entity_poly.pdbx_seq_one_letter_code
_entity_poly.pdbx_strand_id
1 'polypeptide(L)'
;MQPIRLTDHAAVRMQQRGIPAWYLHLLFEHGNTTHDGHGAVLKSVSKSTRRRLRNVLSRNEYAAAERYFGVYAVVSSDQTVVTAAHRTNRRFH
;
A
#
# COMPACT_ATOMS: atom_id res chain seq x y z
N MET A 1 15.25 1.41 10.28
CA MET A 1 14.17 1.63 9.31
C MET A 1 13.88 3.10 9.18
N GLN A 2 13.82 3.59 7.98
CA GLN A 2 13.54 4.99 7.77
C GLN A 2 12.05 5.27 7.87
N PRO A 3 11.68 6.40 8.47
CA PRO A 3 10.27 6.74 8.53
C PRO A 3 9.74 7.05 7.13
N ILE A 4 8.52 6.69 6.89
CA ILE A 4 7.85 6.98 5.62
C ILE A 4 7.29 8.39 5.72
N ARG A 5 7.61 9.22 4.73
CA ARG A 5 7.09 10.58 4.71
C ARG A 5 5.74 10.61 4.04
N LEU A 6 4.85 11.41 4.60
CA LEU A 6 3.50 11.56 4.09
C LEU A 6 3.21 13.02 3.82
N THR A 7 2.49 13.31 2.74
CA THR A 7 1.94 14.64 2.59
C THR A 7 0.78 14.78 3.58
N ASP A 8 0.36 16.00 3.85
CA ASP A 8 -0.80 16.23 4.71
C ASP A 8 -2.03 15.55 4.15
N HIS A 9 -2.19 15.60 2.83
CA HIS A 9 -3.31 14.94 2.16
C HIS A 9 -3.28 13.43 2.41
N ALA A 10 -2.10 12.83 2.30
CA ALA A 10 -1.98 11.39 2.53
C ALA A 10 -2.31 11.03 3.97
N ALA A 11 -1.82 11.83 4.92
CA ALA A 11 -2.08 11.57 6.34
C ALA A 11 -3.58 11.62 6.64
N VAL A 12 -4.27 12.63 6.09
CA VAL A 12 -5.70 12.78 6.29
C VAL A 12 -6.45 11.61 5.66
N ARG A 13 -6.07 11.24 4.43
CA ARG A 13 -6.71 10.12 3.75
C ARG A 13 -6.55 8.81 4.50
N MET A 14 -5.36 8.55 5.01
CA MET A 14 -5.13 7.34 5.77
C MET A 14 -6.00 7.28 7.01
N GLN A 15 -6.11 8.41 7.70
CA GLN A 15 -6.94 8.47 8.89
C GLN A 15 -8.41 8.27 8.55
N GLN A 16 -8.88 8.93 7.51
CA GLN A 16 -10.27 8.82 7.08
C GLN A 16 -10.64 7.41 6.63
N ARG A 17 -9.70 6.71 6.06
CA ARG A 17 -9.97 5.39 5.52
C ARG A 17 -9.49 4.25 6.39
N GLY A 18 -8.98 4.58 7.56
CA GLY A 18 -8.55 3.56 8.52
C GLY A 18 -7.36 2.73 8.05
N ILE A 19 -6.44 3.34 7.30
CA ILE A 19 -5.26 2.64 6.82
C ILE A 19 -4.15 2.84 7.83
N PRO A 20 -3.66 1.76 8.48
CA PRO A 20 -2.62 1.91 9.49
C PRO A 20 -1.24 2.12 8.88
N ALA A 21 -0.40 2.84 9.59
CA ALA A 21 0.95 3.14 9.12
C ALA A 21 1.77 1.88 8.86
N TRP A 22 1.59 0.83 9.66
CA TRP A 22 2.37 -0.39 9.47
C TRP A 22 2.10 -1.03 8.11
N TYR A 23 0.91 -0.82 7.57
CA TYR A 23 0.59 -1.38 6.26
C TYR A 23 1.37 -0.68 5.15
N LEU A 24 1.64 0.62 5.30
CA LEU A 24 2.49 1.31 4.34
C LEU A 24 3.90 0.75 4.34
N HIS A 25 4.41 0.38 5.51
CA HIS A 25 5.73 -0.24 5.58
C HIS A 25 5.72 -1.58 4.84
N LEU A 26 4.65 -2.33 4.96
CA LEU A 26 4.51 -3.59 4.26
C LEU A 26 4.47 -3.35 2.74
N LEU A 27 3.75 -2.33 2.30
CA LEU A 27 3.70 -1.98 0.87
C LEU A 27 5.07 -1.58 0.34
N PHE A 28 5.82 -0.79 1.12
CA PHE A 28 7.15 -0.37 0.69
C PHE A 28 8.11 -1.55 0.61
N GLU A 29 7.98 -2.46 1.54
CA GLU A 29 8.88 -3.59 1.62
C GLU A 29 8.56 -4.70 0.64
N HIS A 30 7.30 -5.00 0.44
CA HIS A 30 6.87 -6.16 -0.33
C HIS A 30 5.98 -5.85 -1.54
N GLY A 31 5.40 -4.67 -1.60
CA GLY A 31 4.43 -4.37 -2.65
C GLY A 31 5.04 -4.29 -4.02
N ASN A 32 4.20 -4.50 -5.03
CA ASN A 32 4.66 -4.28 -6.38
C ASN A 32 4.68 -2.81 -6.70
N THR A 33 5.54 -2.42 -7.59
CA THR A 33 5.71 -1.04 -8.01
C THR A 33 5.30 -0.93 -9.47
N THR A 34 4.40 0.01 -9.74
CA THR A 34 3.99 0.31 -11.11
C THR A 34 4.28 1.78 -11.35
N HIS A 35 4.96 2.09 -12.44
CA HIS A 35 5.29 3.47 -12.78
C HIS A 35 4.16 4.11 -13.55
N ASP A 36 3.86 5.37 -13.26
CA ASP A 36 2.79 6.08 -13.94
C ASP A 36 3.28 6.85 -15.16
N GLY A 37 4.58 6.85 -15.41
CA GLY A 37 5.14 7.59 -16.54
C GLY A 37 5.35 9.07 -16.26
N HIS A 38 5.02 9.55 -15.07
CA HIS A 38 5.13 10.97 -14.70
C HIS A 38 5.96 11.18 -13.44
N GLY A 39 6.78 10.22 -13.09
CA GLY A 39 7.67 10.37 -11.94
C GLY A 39 7.13 9.83 -10.64
N ALA A 40 5.87 9.43 -10.60
CA ALA A 40 5.31 8.79 -9.42
C ALA A 40 5.20 7.29 -9.64
N VAL A 41 5.13 6.54 -8.55
CA VAL A 41 4.92 5.10 -8.63
C VAL A 41 3.73 4.73 -7.78
N LEU A 42 3.10 3.65 -8.15
CA LEU A 42 1.98 3.11 -7.41
C LEU A 42 2.44 1.83 -6.74
N LYS A 43 2.27 1.76 -5.42
CA LYS A 43 2.59 0.56 -4.64
C LYS A 43 1.30 -0.15 -4.33
N SER A 44 1.27 -1.45 -4.58
CA SER A 44 0.06 -2.23 -4.35
C SER A 44 0.43 -3.69 -4.12
N VAL A 45 -0.57 -4.51 -3.83
CA VAL A 45 -0.36 -5.94 -3.60
C VAL A 45 -1.07 -6.71 -4.73
N SER A 46 -0.28 -7.35 -5.60
CA SER A 46 -0.82 -8.17 -6.66
C SER A 46 -1.07 -9.58 -6.14
N LYS A 47 -1.65 -10.42 -6.97
CA LYS A 47 -1.87 -11.82 -6.60
C LYS A 47 -0.56 -12.54 -6.28
N SER A 48 0.48 -12.28 -7.07
CA SER A 48 1.77 -12.92 -6.84
C SER A 48 2.39 -12.42 -5.55
N THR A 49 2.21 -11.13 -5.23
CA THR A 49 2.71 -10.59 -3.97
C THR A 49 1.98 -11.21 -2.79
N ARG A 50 0.66 -11.38 -2.89
CA ARG A 50 -0.10 -12.05 -1.85
C ARG A 50 0.42 -13.44 -1.58
N ARG A 51 0.69 -14.17 -2.65
CA ARG A 51 1.19 -15.53 -2.54
C ARG A 51 2.54 -15.55 -1.83
N ARG A 52 3.40 -14.60 -2.16
CA ARG A 52 4.71 -14.49 -1.52
C ARG A 52 4.57 -14.13 -0.05
N LEU A 53 3.64 -13.23 0.28
CA LEU A 53 3.43 -12.82 1.66
C LEU A 53 2.94 -13.96 2.54
N ARG A 54 2.22 -14.90 1.96
CA ARG A 54 1.79 -16.07 2.71
C ARG A 54 2.97 -16.86 3.27
N ASN A 55 4.09 -16.83 2.56
CA ASN A 55 5.28 -17.55 2.98
C ASN A 55 6.20 -16.72 3.86
N VAL A 56 6.10 -15.40 3.77
CA VAL A 56 7.00 -14.51 4.49
C VAL A 56 6.42 -14.10 5.83
N LEU A 57 5.11 -13.88 5.90
CA LEU A 57 4.45 -13.42 7.10
C LEU A 57 3.97 -14.60 7.93
N SER A 58 3.88 -14.41 9.23
CA SER A 58 3.23 -15.40 10.09
C SER A 58 1.75 -15.43 9.75
N ARG A 59 1.06 -16.45 10.22
CA ARG A 59 -0.37 -16.58 9.99
C ARG A 59 -1.14 -15.36 10.52
N ASN A 60 -0.79 -14.89 11.72
CA ASN A 60 -1.45 -13.74 12.31
C ASN A 60 -1.14 -12.46 11.55
N GLU A 61 0.09 -12.30 11.12
CA GLU A 61 0.49 -11.13 10.34
C GLU A 61 -0.24 -11.10 9.01
N TYR A 62 -0.32 -12.24 8.35
CA TYR A 62 -1.02 -12.33 7.07
C TYR A 62 -2.50 -11.98 7.24
N ALA A 63 -3.13 -12.52 8.28
CA ALA A 63 -4.54 -12.25 8.52
C ALA A 63 -4.79 -10.76 8.77
N ALA A 64 -3.89 -10.11 9.51
CA ALA A 64 -4.02 -8.68 9.74
C ALA A 64 -3.83 -7.87 8.45
N ALA A 65 -2.88 -8.27 7.61
CA ALA A 65 -2.58 -7.56 6.38
C ALA A 65 -3.64 -7.78 5.31
N GLU A 66 -4.27 -8.94 5.31
CA GLU A 66 -5.23 -9.32 4.28
C GLU A 66 -6.37 -8.32 4.16
N ARG A 67 -6.75 -7.70 5.25
CA ARG A 67 -7.82 -6.71 5.28
C ARG A 67 -7.50 -5.50 4.42
N TYR A 68 -6.22 -5.26 4.18
CA TYR A 68 -5.78 -4.06 3.48
C TYR A 68 -5.21 -4.35 2.09
N PHE A 69 -5.35 -5.57 1.59
CA PHE A 69 -4.74 -5.92 0.30
C PHE A 69 -5.29 -5.12 -0.87
N GLY A 70 -6.44 -4.48 -0.71
CA GLY A 70 -6.97 -3.59 -1.72
C GLY A 70 -6.43 -2.16 -1.64
N VAL A 71 -5.59 -1.87 -0.64
CA VAL A 71 -5.03 -0.53 -0.47
C VAL A 71 -3.85 -0.34 -1.39
N TYR A 72 -3.78 0.82 -2.04
CA TYR A 72 -2.61 1.21 -2.82
C TYR A 72 -2.11 2.56 -2.32
N ALA A 73 -0.87 2.84 -2.61
CA ALA A 73 -0.27 4.13 -2.26
C ALA A 73 0.41 4.71 -3.49
N VAL A 74 0.28 6.01 -3.68
CA VAL A 74 0.98 6.72 -4.73
C VAL A 74 2.17 7.41 -4.08
N VAL A 75 3.36 7.16 -4.62
CA VAL A 75 4.62 7.61 -4.02
C VAL A 75 5.36 8.45 -5.04
N SER A 76 5.76 9.63 -4.63
CA SER A 76 6.51 10.53 -5.51
C SER A 76 7.95 10.08 -5.64
N SER A 77 8.69 10.73 -6.55
CA SER A 77 10.07 10.35 -6.83
C SER A 77 10.98 10.51 -5.61
N ASP A 78 10.63 11.36 -4.66
CA ASP A 78 11.42 11.54 -3.44
C ASP A 78 10.96 10.61 -2.31
N GLN A 79 10.19 9.59 -2.64
CA GLN A 79 9.72 8.58 -1.68
C GLN A 79 8.71 9.11 -0.66
N THR A 80 7.97 10.13 -1.02
CA THR A 80 6.90 10.66 -0.16
C THR A 80 5.56 10.10 -0.62
N VAL A 81 4.76 9.60 0.30
CA VAL A 81 3.43 9.10 -0.01
C VAL A 81 2.50 10.29 -0.24
N VAL A 82 1.97 10.38 -1.43
CA VAL A 82 1.11 11.50 -1.83
C VAL A 82 -0.35 11.18 -1.53
N THR A 83 -0.72 9.94 -1.65
CA THR A 83 -2.07 9.52 -1.29
C THR A 83 -2.09 8.01 -1.06
N ALA A 84 -3.09 7.54 -0.33
CA ALA A 84 -3.33 6.12 -0.15
C ALA A 84 -4.83 5.92 -0.12
N ALA A 85 -5.32 4.84 -0.71
CA ALA A 85 -6.73 4.60 -0.80
C ALA A 85 -7.01 3.12 -1.03
N HIS A 86 -8.24 2.72 -0.78
CA HIS A 86 -8.69 1.38 -1.12
C HIS A 86 -9.04 1.35 -2.60
N ARG A 87 -8.63 0.30 -3.27
CA ARG A 87 -8.96 0.13 -4.67
C ARG A 87 -10.44 -0.19 -4.77
N THR A 88 -11.13 0.55 -5.60
CA THR A 88 -12.53 0.31 -5.81
C THR A 88 -12.67 -0.77 -6.83
N ASN A 89 -13.03 -1.92 -6.41
CA ASN A 89 -13.10 -2.98 -7.28
C ASN A 89 -14.45 -3.17 -7.82
N ARG A 90 -14.88 -2.47 -8.78
CA ARG A 90 -16.11 -2.47 -9.24
C ARG A 90 -16.18 -3.41 -10.27
N ARG A 91 -16.41 -4.44 -10.23
CA ARG A 91 -16.48 -5.30 -11.10
C ARG A 91 -17.70 -5.48 -11.49
N PHE A 92 -18.12 -5.43 -12.15
CA PHE A 92 -19.30 -5.47 -12.46
C PHE A 92 -19.45 -6.29 -13.11
N HIS A 93 -19.69 -6.63 -13.03
CA HIS A 93 -19.89 -7.55 -13.58
C HIS A 93 -20.66 -7.70 -14.12
#